data_ecd7174f2c20c227b112cac4c60b1ce9
#
_entry.id   ecd7174f2c20c227b112cac4c60b1ce9
#
_cell.length_a   1.000
_cell.length_b   1.000
_cell.length_c   1.000
_cell.angle_alpha   90.00
_cell.angle_beta   90.00
_cell.angle_gamma   90.00
#
_symmetry.space_group_name_H-M   'P 1'
#
loop_
_entity.id
_entity.type
_entity.pdbx_description
1 polymer ?
#
loop_
_entity_poly.entity_id
_entity_poly.type
_entity_poly.pdbx_seq_one_letter_code
_entity_poly.pdbx_strand_id
1 'polypeptide(L)'
;MEDIRTILDRIDYLVEAKETYVQAKLPYSRTDLAPVKSKETLDYHYGTLHKAYVDKANAGEGGDFQKAGAFLHNLYFPQFKKPGGANNPTGSSLELVERVHGSYDSFKEEFTNIAMGIQGSGWAYMDTKGSIKTIANHKVVNNIALLVD
;
A
#
# COMPACT_ATOMS: atom_id res chain seq x y z
N MET A 1 -21.19 -25.53 35.22
CA MET A 1 -19.87 -24.86 35.01
C MET A 1 -19.27 -25.46 33.75
N GLU A 2 -19.01 -24.64 32.75
CA GLU A 2 -18.43 -25.09 31.48
C GLU A 2 -17.01 -25.61 31.73
N ASP A 3 -16.66 -26.77 31.15
CA ASP A 3 -15.33 -27.36 31.32
C ASP A 3 -14.26 -26.46 30.69
N ILE A 4 -13.12 -26.31 31.37
CA ILE A 4 -11.95 -25.53 30.91
C ILE A 4 -11.53 -25.94 29.49
N ARG A 5 -11.64 -27.22 29.11
CA ARG A 5 -11.36 -27.69 27.75
C ARG A 5 -12.27 -27.03 26.70
N THR A 6 -13.57 -26.97 26.98
CA THR A 6 -14.55 -26.36 26.08
C THR A 6 -14.29 -24.86 25.92
N ILE A 7 -13.83 -24.20 27.00
CA ILE A 7 -13.44 -22.77 26.94
C ILE A 7 -12.16 -22.59 26.12
N LEU A 8 -11.16 -23.45 26.28
CA LEU A 8 -9.91 -23.40 25.50
C LEU A 8 -10.17 -23.68 24.00
N ASP A 9 -10.97 -24.69 23.67
CA ASP A 9 -11.36 -25.02 22.30
C ASP A 9 -12.11 -23.85 21.61
N ARG A 10 -12.94 -23.11 22.37
CA ARG A 10 -13.62 -21.89 21.88
C ARG A 10 -12.66 -20.72 21.74
N ILE A 11 -11.67 -20.59 22.61
CA ILE A 11 -10.63 -19.58 22.51
C ILE A 11 -9.75 -19.88 21.29
N ASP A 12 -9.33 -21.11 21.10
CA ASP A 12 -8.56 -21.54 19.93
C ASP A 12 -9.35 -21.32 18.64
N TYR A 13 -10.65 -21.65 18.61
CA TYR A 13 -11.53 -21.35 17.47
C TYR A 13 -11.69 -19.84 17.22
N LEU A 14 -11.73 -19.00 18.24
CA LEU A 14 -11.83 -17.54 18.12
C LEU A 14 -10.48 -16.91 17.76
N VAL A 15 -9.36 -17.50 18.15
CA VAL A 15 -8.00 -17.09 17.77
C VAL A 15 -7.67 -17.53 16.35
N GLU A 16 -8.27 -18.63 15.86
CA GLU A 16 -8.23 -19.06 14.46
C GLU A 16 -9.24 -18.36 13.56
N ALA A 17 -9.88 -17.26 14.00
CA ALA A 17 -10.64 -16.43 13.09
C ALA A 17 -9.70 -15.95 11.97
N LYS A 18 -9.71 -16.68 10.85
CA LYS A 18 -8.85 -16.50 9.71
C LYS A 18 -8.96 -15.05 9.23
N GLU A 19 -7.89 -14.28 9.36
CA GLU A 19 -7.84 -12.93 8.79
C GLU A 19 -8.26 -13.01 7.32
N THR A 20 -9.29 -12.26 6.95
CA THR A 20 -9.77 -12.19 5.57
C THR A 20 -9.23 -10.92 4.93
N TYR A 21 -8.48 -11.10 3.86
CA TYR A 21 -7.94 -10.01 3.04
C TYR A 21 -8.93 -9.70 1.92
N VAL A 22 -9.26 -8.43 1.76
CA VAL A 22 -10.14 -7.94 0.70
C VAL A 22 -9.36 -7.00 -0.20
N GLN A 23 -9.47 -7.17 -1.51
CA GLN A 23 -8.90 -6.24 -2.47
C GLN A 23 -9.66 -4.92 -2.44
N ALA A 24 -8.97 -3.81 -2.14
CA ALA A 24 -9.57 -2.48 -2.15
C ALA A 24 -10.11 -2.14 -3.55
N LYS A 25 -11.31 -1.57 -3.59
CA LYS A 25 -11.91 -1.13 -4.85
C LYS A 25 -11.17 0.13 -5.36
N LEU A 26 -11.01 0.22 -6.68
CA LEU A 26 -10.49 1.43 -7.30
C LEU A 26 -11.53 2.55 -7.20
N PRO A 27 -11.15 3.77 -6.76
CA PRO A 27 -12.05 4.93 -6.74
C PRO A 27 -12.21 5.59 -8.13
N TYR A 28 -11.66 4.97 -9.18
CA TYR A 28 -11.65 5.44 -10.57
C TYR A 28 -11.80 4.24 -11.51
N SER A 29 -12.11 4.49 -12.79
CA SER A 29 -12.08 3.44 -13.82
C SER A 29 -10.64 3.14 -14.23
N ARG A 30 -10.40 1.92 -14.75
CA ARG A 30 -9.05 1.52 -15.19
C ARG A 30 -8.50 2.34 -16.35
N THR A 31 -9.32 3.15 -17.02
CA THR A 31 -8.92 4.05 -18.11
C THR A 31 -8.63 5.46 -17.64
N ASP A 32 -9.04 5.83 -16.41
CA ASP A 32 -8.99 7.22 -15.94
C ASP A 32 -7.59 7.74 -15.66
N LEU A 33 -6.61 6.87 -15.48
CA LEU A 33 -5.22 7.26 -15.20
C LEU A 33 -4.37 7.47 -16.46
N ALA A 34 -4.93 7.22 -17.65
CA ALA A 34 -4.24 7.48 -18.92
C ALA A 34 -3.99 9.00 -19.10
N PRO A 35 -2.87 9.39 -19.71
CA PRO A 35 -1.82 8.57 -20.31
C PRO A 35 -0.72 8.13 -19.32
N VAL A 36 -0.80 8.53 -18.05
CA VAL A 36 0.26 8.26 -17.03
C VAL A 36 0.34 6.77 -16.68
N LYS A 37 -0.81 6.14 -16.48
CA LYS A 37 -0.93 4.68 -16.31
C LYS A 37 -1.97 4.15 -17.30
N SER A 38 -1.56 3.22 -18.15
CA SER A 38 -2.48 2.60 -19.12
C SER A 38 -3.48 1.67 -18.45
N LYS A 39 -4.59 1.42 -19.14
CA LYS A 39 -5.55 0.38 -18.72
C LYS A 39 -4.88 -0.99 -18.61
N GLU A 40 -4.01 -1.33 -19.56
CA GLU A 40 -3.27 -2.59 -19.58
C GLU A 40 -2.38 -2.74 -18.33
N THR A 41 -1.67 -1.68 -17.93
CA THR A 41 -0.88 -1.66 -16.70
C THR A 41 -1.77 -1.93 -15.48
N LEU A 42 -2.94 -1.31 -15.39
CA LEU A 42 -3.87 -1.54 -14.28
C LEU A 42 -4.51 -2.92 -14.32
N ASP A 43 -4.85 -3.44 -15.50
CA ASP A 43 -5.38 -4.79 -15.66
C ASP A 43 -4.39 -5.84 -15.14
N TYR A 44 -3.09 -5.64 -15.39
CA TYR A 44 -2.05 -6.52 -14.89
C TYR A 44 -1.73 -6.28 -13.41
N HIS A 45 -1.38 -5.05 -13.04
CA HIS A 45 -0.90 -4.74 -11.69
C HIS A 45 -2.00 -4.88 -10.63
N TYR A 46 -3.19 -4.33 -10.89
CA TYR A 46 -4.33 -4.46 -9.98
C TYR A 46 -5.09 -5.78 -10.19
N GLY A 47 -5.44 -6.09 -11.44
CA GLY A 47 -6.31 -7.22 -11.76
C GLY A 47 -5.64 -8.58 -11.63
N THR A 48 -4.33 -8.67 -11.81
CA THR A 48 -3.57 -9.93 -11.73
C THR A 48 -2.67 -9.98 -10.50
N LEU A 49 -1.72 -9.07 -10.36
CA LEU A 49 -0.72 -9.15 -9.27
C LEU A 49 -1.34 -8.88 -7.89
N HIS A 50 -2.01 -7.75 -7.71
CA HIS A 50 -2.65 -7.44 -6.44
C HIS A 50 -3.69 -8.49 -6.05
N LYS A 51 -4.52 -8.91 -7.01
CA LYS A 51 -5.49 -9.98 -6.77
C LYS A 51 -4.82 -11.27 -6.31
N ALA A 52 -3.71 -11.66 -6.92
CA ALA A 52 -2.97 -12.85 -6.53
C ALA A 52 -2.41 -12.78 -5.10
N TYR A 53 -1.93 -11.61 -4.65
CA TYR A 53 -1.52 -11.43 -3.25
C TYR A 53 -2.69 -11.64 -2.28
N VAL A 54 -3.84 -11.07 -2.59
CA VAL A 54 -5.06 -11.22 -1.78
C VAL A 54 -5.51 -12.67 -1.73
N ASP A 55 -5.60 -13.34 -2.89
CA ASP A 55 -6.03 -14.74 -3.00
C ASP A 55 -5.09 -15.68 -2.22
N LYS A 56 -3.78 -15.52 -2.37
CA LYS A 56 -2.77 -16.33 -1.66
C LYS A 56 -2.76 -16.07 -0.16
N ALA A 57 -2.89 -14.80 0.27
CA ALA A 57 -3.01 -14.47 1.69
C ALA A 57 -4.23 -15.14 2.31
N ASN A 58 -5.39 -15.14 1.61
CA ASN A 58 -6.60 -15.83 2.06
C ASN A 58 -6.48 -17.35 2.05
N ALA A 59 -5.70 -17.91 1.13
CA ALA A 59 -5.39 -19.34 1.10
C ALA A 59 -4.40 -19.78 2.18
N GLY A 60 -3.74 -18.82 2.87
CA GLY A 60 -2.67 -19.12 3.83
C GLY A 60 -1.35 -19.49 3.16
N GLU A 61 -1.19 -19.13 1.87
CA GLU A 61 0.01 -19.41 1.08
C GLU A 61 1.01 -18.25 1.17
N GLY A 62 2.31 -18.58 1.17
CA GLY A 62 3.41 -17.59 1.06
C GLY A 62 3.60 -16.67 2.26
N GLY A 63 2.92 -16.91 3.38
CA GLY A 63 3.15 -16.24 4.66
C GLY A 63 3.06 -14.71 4.60
N ASP A 64 3.93 -14.06 5.36
CA ASP A 64 3.91 -12.60 5.55
C ASP A 64 4.17 -11.81 4.26
N PHE A 65 4.89 -12.37 3.30
CA PHE A 65 5.14 -11.73 2.01
C PHE A 65 3.84 -11.45 1.25
N GLN A 66 2.93 -12.43 1.17
CA GLN A 66 1.65 -12.29 0.46
C GLN A 66 0.70 -11.35 1.23
N LYS A 67 0.66 -11.47 2.55
CA LYS A 67 -0.13 -10.58 3.43
C LYS A 67 0.32 -9.12 3.28
N ALA A 68 1.62 -8.89 3.32
CA ALA A 68 2.19 -7.55 3.13
C ALA A 68 1.96 -7.03 1.71
N GLY A 69 2.07 -7.89 0.68
CA GLY A 69 1.72 -7.54 -0.69
C GLY A 69 0.27 -7.10 -0.83
N ALA A 70 -0.67 -7.84 -0.27
CA ALA A 70 -2.09 -7.46 -0.25
C ALA A 70 -2.31 -6.11 0.47
N PHE A 71 -1.67 -5.91 1.63
CA PHE A 71 -1.77 -4.69 2.43
C PHE A 71 -1.22 -3.46 1.68
N LEU A 72 0.01 -3.53 1.17
CA LEU A 72 0.66 -2.40 0.51
C LEU A 72 -0.08 -1.99 -0.77
N HIS A 73 -0.52 -2.94 -1.59
CA HIS A 73 -1.30 -2.64 -2.79
C HIS A 73 -2.69 -2.07 -2.46
N ASN A 74 -3.29 -2.44 -1.33
CA ASN A 74 -4.53 -1.84 -0.85
C ASN A 74 -4.37 -0.36 -0.47
N LEU A 75 -3.17 0.07 -0.06
CA LEU A 75 -2.84 1.47 0.17
C LEU A 75 -2.45 2.18 -1.14
N TYR A 76 -1.74 1.49 -2.02
CA TYR A 76 -1.18 2.05 -3.25
C TYR A 76 -2.24 2.51 -4.26
N PHE A 77 -3.16 1.62 -4.64
CA PHE A 77 -4.12 1.94 -5.70
C PHE A 77 -5.11 3.05 -5.35
N PRO A 78 -5.69 3.13 -4.16
CA PRO A 78 -6.68 4.17 -3.85
C PRO A 78 -6.12 5.59 -3.78
N GLN A 79 -4.79 5.77 -3.69
CA GLN A 79 -4.19 7.11 -3.61
C GLN A 79 -4.11 7.84 -4.96
N PHE A 80 -4.31 7.12 -6.10
CA PHE A 80 -4.30 7.74 -7.41
C PHE A 80 -5.62 8.44 -7.73
N LYS A 81 -5.52 9.48 -8.55
CA LYS A 81 -6.65 10.17 -9.15
C LYS A 81 -6.35 10.52 -10.61
N LYS A 82 -7.41 10.81 -11.35
CA LYS A 82 -7.32 11.19 -12.77
C LYS A 82 -6.30 12.31 -12.99
N PRO A 83 -5.39 12.16 -13.97
CA PRO A 83 -4.46 13.22 -14.35
C PRO A 83 -5.18 14.49 -14.80
N GLY A 84 -4.54 15.64 -14.61
CA GLY A 84 -5.08 16.95 -14.97
C GLY A 84 -5.49 17.76 -13.75
N GLY A 85 -5.60 19.08 -13.93
CA GLY A 85 -5.88 19.99 -12.82
C GLY A 85 -4.70 20.13 -11.84
N ALA A 86 -4.95 20.76 -10.71
CA ALA A 86 -3.96 20.93 -9.65
C ALA A 86 -3.85 19.65 -8.82
N ASN A 87 -2.90 18.79 -9.16
CA ASN A 87 -2.56 17.58 -8.41
C ASN A 87 -1.42 17.79 -7.40
N ASN A 88 -1.08 19.03 -7.11
CA ASN A 88 -0.10 19.39 -6.10
C ASN A 88 -0.68 19.21 -4.69
N PRO A 89 0.14 18.90 -3.68
CA PRO A 89 -0.31 18.90 -2.30
C PRO A 89 -0.79 20.29 -1.88
N THR A 90 -1.76 20.34 -0.98
CA THR A 90 -2.33 21.57 -0.42
C THR A 90 -2.54 21.42 1.08
N GLY A 91 -2.76 22.53 1.78
CA GLY A 91 -3.06 22.53 3.21
C GLY A 91 -1.98 21.82 4.03
N SER A 92 -2.40 21.02 5.01
CA SER A 92 -1.49 20.34 5.95
C SER A 92 -0.48 19.40 5.29
N SER A 93 -0.81 18.83 4.13
CA SER A 93 0.12 17.98 3.38
C SER A 93 1.26 18.80 2.78
N LEU A 94 0.96 19.98 2.22
CA LEU A 94 1.99 20.88 1.70
C LEU A 94 2.85 21.44 2.86
N GLU A 95 2.22 21.87 3.94
CA GLU A 95 2.93 22.37 5.14
C GLU A 95 3.89 21.34 5.73
N LEU A 96 3.49 20.05 5.76
CA LEU A 96 4.35 18.96 6.21
C LEU A 96 5.56 18.80 5.29
N VAL A 97 5.33 18.76 3.98
CA VAL A 97 6.39 18.60 2.98
C VAL A 97 7.37 19.78 3.01
N GLU A 98 6.87 21.02 3.05
CA GLU A 98 7.72 22.22 3.11
C GLU A 98 8.53 22.30 4.41
N ARG A 99 7.92 21.93 5.53
CA ARG A 99 8.61 21.93 6.83
C ARG A 99 9.75 20.92 6.87
N VAL A 100 9.60 19.75 6.26
CA VAL A 100 10.59 18.66 6.34
C VAL A 100 11.63 18.75 5.23
N HIS A 101 11.21 19.12 4.01
CA HIS A 101 12.05 19.08 2.80
C HIS A 101 12.35 20.46 2.21
N GLY A 102 11.83 21.54 2.81
CA GLY A 102 12.02 22.91 2.36
C GLY A 102 11.08 23.36 1.23
N SER A 103 10.76 22.49 0.30
CA SER A 103 9.79 22.74 -0.78
C SER A 103 9.20 21.44 -1.33
N TYR A 104 8.08 21.55 -2.05
CA TYR A 104 7.51 20.40 -2.76
C TYR A 104 8.44 19.89 -3.88
N ASP A 105 9.16 20.77 -4.57
CA ASP A 105 10.10 20.35 -5.61
C ASP A 105 11.31 19.60 -5.02
N SER A 106 11.86 20.06 -3.90
CA SER A 106 12.92 19.33 -3.18
C SER A 106 12.44 17.97 -2.70
N PHE A 107 11.22 17.89 -2.18
CA PHE A 107 10.61 16.62 -1.80
C PHE A 107 10.49 15.64 -2.98
N LYS A 108 9.99 16.11 -4.14
CA LYS A 108 9.87 15.27 -5.34
C LYS A 108 11.23 14.74 -5.80
N GLU A 109 12.24 15.59 -5.81
CA GLU A 109 13.60 15.20 -6.19
C GLU A 109 14.16 14.15 -5.22
N GLU A 110 14.09 14.41 -3.91
CA GLU A 110 14.57 13.49 -2.89
C GLU A 110 13.82 12.15 -2.93
N PHE A 111 12.48 12.18 -3.03
CA PHE A 111 11.66 10.99 -3.13
C PHE A 111 12.01 10.16 -4.37
N THR A 112 12.16 10.82 -5.51
CA THR A 112 12.54 10.16 -6.77
C THR A 112 13.91 9.50 -6.67
N ASN A 113 14.90 10.21 -6.14
CA ASN A 113 16.26 9.68 -5.98
C ASN A 113 16.28 8.47 -5.05
N ILE A 114 15.55 8.51 -3.95
CA ILE A 114 15.43 7.37 -3.01
C ILE A 114 14.72 6.19 -3.68
N ALA A 115 13.61 6.43 -4.37
CA ALA A 115 12.85 5.39 -5.07
C ALA A 115 13.70 4.73 -6.17
N MET A 116 14.39 5.51 -6.98
CA MET A 116 15.27 5.01 -8.04
C MET A 116 16.52 4.28 -7.53
N GLY A 117 16.90 4.52 -6.27
CA GLY A 117 17.99 3.82 -5.60
C GLY A 117 17.63 2.42 -5.08
N ILE A 118 16.37 2.03 -5.10
CA ILE A 118 15.93 0.69 -4.65
C ILE A 118 16.44 -0.35 -5.64
N GLN A 119 17.13 -1.36 -5.11
CA GLN A 119 17.61 -2.49 -5.90
C GLN A 119 16.67 -3.70 -5.75
N GLY A 120 16.15 -4.18 -6.88
CA GLY A 120 15.14 -5.23 -6.89
C GLY A 120 13.73 -4.68 -6.64
N SER A 121 12.82 -5.53 -6.19
CA SER A 121 11.45 -5.12 -5.88
C SER A 121 11.39 -4.43 -4.52
N GLY A 122 10.60 -3.37 -4.44
CA GLY A 122 10.46 -2.62 -3.20
C GLY A 122 9.53 -1.43 -3.34
N TRP A 123 9.43 -0.66 -2.26
CA TRP A 123 8.55 0.50 -2.15
C TRP A 123 9.31 1.67 -1.58
N ALA A 124 9.03 2.86 -2.10
CA ALA A 124 9.36 4.11 -1.43
C ALA A 124 8.08 4.68 -0.80
N TYR A 125 8.18 5.21 0.41
CA TYR A 125 7.05 5.83 1.08
C TYR A 125 7.46 7.03 1.91
N MET A 126 6.54 7.97 2.07
CA MET A 126 6.63 9.02 3.06
C MET A 126 5.78 8.62 4.27
N ASP A 127 6.33 8.70 5.45
CA ASP A 127 5.55 8.48 6.68
C ASP A 127 4.74 9.72 7.08
N THR A 128 3.88 9.58 8.08
CA THR A 128 3.03 10.68 8.58
C THR A 128 3.79 11.81 9.25
N LYS A 129 5.09 11.65 9.47
CA LYS A 129 5.99 12.69 9.97
C LYS A 129 6.75 13.40 8.84
N GLY A 130 6.59 12.96 7.60
CA GLY A 130 7.23 13.50 6.41
C GLY A 130 8.55 12.85 6.03
N SER A 131 9.04 11.83 6.76
CA SER A 131 10.29 11.15 6.42
C SER A 131 10.11 10.18 5.26
N ILE A 132 11.03 10.18 4.30
CA ILE A 132 11.05 9.26 3.17
C ILE A 132 11.81 7.99 3.57
N LYS A 133 11.22 6.84 3.31
CA LYS A 133 11.74 5.52 3.67
C LYS A 133 11.50 4.51 2.57
N THR A 134 12.17 3.36 2.66
CA THR A 134 12.01 2.26 1.70
C THR A 134 11.62 0.95 2.38
N ILE A 135 10.97 0.08 1.62
CA ILE A 135 10.66 -1.30 2.00
C ILE A 135 11.23 -2.20 0.91
N ALA A 136 12.11 -3.12 1.28
CA ALA A 136 12.56 -4.15 0.36
C ALA A 136 11.49 -5.25 0.24
N ASN A 137 11.15 -5.65 -0.97
CA ASN A 137 10.07 -6.59 -1.25
C ASN A 137 8.73 -6.13 -0.64
N HIS A 138 8.07 -7.00 0.14
CA HIS A 138 6.84 -6.67 0.84
C HIS A 138 7.02 -6.84 2.36
N LYS A 139 6.74 -5.78 3.09
CA LYS A 139 6.73 -5.78 4.55
C LYS A 139 5.65 -4.82 5.05
N VAL A 140 4.87 -5.24 6.03
CA VAL A 140 3.90 -4.35 6.68
C VAL A 140 4.65 -3.31 7.50
N VAL A 141 4.34 -2.05 7.25
CA VAL A 141 4.81 -0.91 8.03
C VAL A 141 3.64 0.02 8.35
N ASN A 142 3.74 0.74 9.44
CA ASN A 142 2.70 1.66 9.89
C ASN A 142 3.02 3.10 9.47
N ASN A 143 2.01 3.97 9.59
CA ASN A 143 2.15 5.42 9.40
C ASN A 143 2.56 5.83 7.98
N ILE A 144 2.12 5.12 6.96
CA ILE A 144 2.31 5.49 5.56
C ILE A 144 1.34 6.63 5.20
N ALA A 145 1.88 7.74 4.69
CA ALA A 145 1.12 8.86 4.15
C ALA A 145 1.08 8.85 2.61
N LEU A 146 2.17 8.41 1.96
CA LEU A 146 2.30 8.27 0.51
C LEU A 146 3.15 7.03 0.21
N LEU A 147 2.77 6.26 -0.79
CA LEU A 147 3.44 5.00 -1.16
C LEU A 147 3.61 4.89 -2.68
N VAL A 148 4.78 4.46 -3.11
CA VAL A 148 5.09 4.15 -4.53
C VAL A 148 5.78 2.79 -4.62
N ASP A 149 5.31 1.97 -5.57
CA ASP A 149 5.81 0.65 -5.91
C ASP A 149 6.89 0.73 -7.01
#